data_f8665638b841d136c19371765d36268f
#
_entry.id   f8665638b841d136c19371765d36268f
#
_cell.length_a   1.000
_cell.length_b   1.000
_cell.length_c   1.000
_cell.angle_alpha   90.00
_cell.angle_beta   90.00
_cell.angle_gamma   90.00
#
_symmetry.space_group_name_H-M   'P 1'
#
loop_
_entity.id
_entity.type
_entity.pdbx_description
1 polymer ?
#
loop_
_entity_poly.entity_id
_entity_poly.type
_entity_poly.pdbx_seq_one_letter_code
_entity_poly.pdbx_strand_id
1 'polypeptide(L)'
;YSKVLELDLSKVQRSVAGPSRPHDRIDLADVKNRFSQLCNDRSLDCSKKVSVDVLGQNYEVTHGALAIAAVTSCTTATDASMMISAGVLARNASKAGLHPKPWVKTILAPGSRATEDILDAAGLMPALRDLGFYTCGFGCMSCIGNSGPVLPGMHDIANEIELASVLSGNRNFEGRISPDVSQNYLCAPALVIAYSLAGTIDFDFETEALGIDAEGNSIYLKDIWPDDEEVTLLLEKSRTKEVFDRAAVGLFDGDERWQSLGKEASDVFAWDPDSTYVRRAPYFDGMGKDPVAPKSVKNARVLLNLGDFITTDHISPAGSIADDSPAARYLEAHGVRKEDFNTYGARRGNHEVMMRGTFANVKLQNKLAEGKRGGWTRDFIDDEIKAVYDAAEHYQGEGSDLVVLAGKMLSLIHI
;
A
#
# COMPACT_ATOMS: atom_id res chain seq x y z
N TYR A 1 -10.92 15.28 -35.43
CA TYR A 1 -10.86 14.52 -34.15
C TYR A 1 -12.24 13.93 -33.86
N SER A 2 -12.31 12.70 -33.39
CA SER A 2 -13.57 12.03 -33.01
C SER A 2 -14.13 12.61 -31.69
N LYS A 3 -13.30 13.19 -30.84
CA LYS A 3 -13.67 13.87 -29.58
C LYS A 3 -12.63 14.91 -29.22
N VAL A 4 -13.07 16.04 -28.71
CA VAL A 4 -12.20 17.08 -28.10
C VAL A 4 -12.55 17.17 -26.61
N LEU A 5 -11.54 17.20 -25.77
CA LEU A 5 -11.66 17.43 -24.32
C LEU A 5 -10.91 18.72 -23.99
N GLU A 6 -11.55 19.60 -23.23
CA GLU A 6 -10.96 20.84 -22.75
C GLU A 6 -10.80 20.77 -21.22
N LEU A 7 -9.64 21.16 -20.73
CA LEU A 7 -9.35 21.30 -19.31
C LEU A 7 -8.78 22.68 -19.04
N ASP A 8 -9.47 23.45 -18.22
CA ASP A 8 -8.98 24.72 -17.70
C ASP A 8 -8.11 24.45 -16.45
N LEU A 9 -6.79 24.61 -16.61
CA LEU A 9 -5.82 24.34 -15.53
C LEU A 9 -6.00 25.28 -14.33
N SER A 10 -6.58 26.49 -14.52
CA SER A 10 -6.84 27.43 -13.43
C SER A 10 -7.91 26.92 -12.44
N LYS A 11 -8.72 25.96 -12.86
CA LYS A 11 -9.77 25.34 -12.05
C LYS A 11 -9.32 24.05 -11.32
N VAL A 12 -8.08 23.62 -11.55
CA VAL A 12 -7.54 22.44 -10.87
C VAL A 12 -7.19 22.81 -9.43
N GLN A 13 -7.89 22.20 -8.48
CA GLN A 13 -7.67 22.41 -7.06
C GLN A 13 -6.79 21.32 -6.45
N ARG A 14 -6.11 21.64 -5.33
CA ARG A 14 -5.46 20.62 -4.50
C ARG A 14 -6.46 19.56 -4.13
N SER A 15 -6.09 18.30 -4.25
CA SER A 15 -7.04 17.21 -4.03
C SER A 15 -6.36 15.98 -3.44
N VAL A 16 -7.17 15.12 -2.84
CA VAL A 16 -6.82 13.75 -2.44
C VAL A 16 -7.71 12.77 -3.20
N ALA A 17 -7.35 11.50 -3.22
CA ALA A 17 -8.20 10.44 -3.73
C ALA A 17 -8.40 9.36 -2.67
N GLY A 18 -9.63 9.05 -2.32
CA GLY A 18 -9.97 8.08 -1.27
C GLY A 18 -11.43 8.15 -0.85
N PRO A 19 -11.80 7.35 0.14
CA PRO A 19 -10.97 6.53 1.03
C PRO A 19 -10.58 5.15 0.48
N SER A 20 -11.08 4.72 -0.67
CA SER A 20 -10.97 3.32 -1.09
C SER A 20 -10.43 3.12 -2.50
N ARG A 21 -10.45 4.14 -3.37
CA ARG A 21 -10.11 4.00 -4.79
C ARG A 21 -9.25 5.15 -5.29
N PRO A 22 -8.32 4.91 -6.23
CA PRO A 22 -7.43 5.96 -6.73
C PRO A 22 -8.13 7.02 -7.60
N HIS A 23 -9.36 6.79 -8.01
CA HIS A 23 -10.15 7.72 -8.82
C HIS A 23 -11.27 8.44 -8.03
N ASP A 24 -11.43 8.16 -6.74
CA ASP A 24 -12.39 8.85 -5.87
C ASP A 24 -11.79 10.19 -5.43
N ARG A 25 -11.69 11.15 -6.39
CA ARG A 25 -11.09 12.46 -6.17
C ARG A 25 -11.98 13.32 -5.28
N ILE A 26 -11.37 13.98 -4.30
CA ILE A 26 -11.99 14.92 -3.37
C ILE A 26 -11.13 16.18 -3.35
N ASP A 27 -11.70 17.36 -3.53
CA ASP A 27 -10.98 18.61 -3.34
C ASP A 27 -10.55 18.76 -1.88
N LEU A 28 -9.36 19.31 -1.63
CA LEU A 28 -8.78 19.35 -0.28
C LEU A 28 -9.68 20.05 0.74
N ALA A 29 -10.37 21.12 0.33
CA ALA A 29 -11.31 21.85 1.16
C ALA A 29 -12.56 21.02 1.53
N ASP A 30 -12.87 19.98 0.77
CA ASP A 30 -14.05 19.14 0.98
C ASP A 30 -13.77 17.85 1.78
N VAL A 31 -12.50 17.55 2.09
CA VAL A 31 -12.13 16.27 2.72
C VAL A 31 -12.84 16.08 4.06
N LYS A 32 -12.85 17.09 4.91
CA LYS A 32 -13.52 17.04 6.22
C LYS A 32 -15.02 16.79 6.09
N ASN A 33 -15.68 17.45 5.14
CA ASN A 33 -17.11 17.25 4.87
C ASN A 33 -17.39 15.83 4.35
N ARG A 34 -16.54 15.32 3.46
CA ARG A 34 -16.64 13.96 2.93
C ARG A 34 -16.39 12.91 4.01
N PHE A 35 -15.47 13.16 4.93
CA PHE A 35 -15.25 12.29 6.09
C PHE A 35 -16.51 12.26 6.99
N SER A 36 -17.12 13.41 7.28
CA SER A 36 -18.38 13.48 8.03
C SER A 36 -19.52 12.70 7.34
N GLN A 37 -19.62 12.78 6.01
CA GLN A 37 -20.58 11.98 5.24
C GLN A 37 -20.28 10.48 5.36
N LEU A 38 -19.01 10.09 5.25
CA LEU A 38 -18.57 8.70 5.40
C LEU A 38 -18.95 8.13 6.77
N CYS A 39 -18.82 8.93 7.84
CA CYS A 39 -19.27 8.55 9.18
C CYS A 39 -20.75 8.21 9.20
N ASN A 40 -21.58 9.06 8.60
CA ASN A 40 -23.03 8.84 8.52
C ASN A 40 -23.36 7.60 7.69
N ASP A 41 -22.75 7.45 6.51
CA ASP A 41 -22.99 6.34 5.59
C ASP A 41 -22.62 4.98 6.20
N ARG A 42 -21.60 4.95 7.05
CA ARG A 42 -21.12 3.74 7.76
C ARG A 42 -21.71 3.58 9.15
N SER A 43 -22.58 4.51 9.60
CA SER A 43 -23.15 4.54 10.96
C SER A 43 -22.08 4.53 12.05
N LEU A 44 -20.99 5.29 11.82
CA LEU A 44 -19.91 5.45 12.80
C LEU A 44 -20.21 6.63 13.73
N ASP A 45 -19.93 6.47 15.00
CA ASP A 45 -19.88 7.58 15.96
C ASP A 45 -18.52 8.28 15.87
N CYS A 46 -18.40 9.27 14.98
CA CYS A 46 -17.15 9.99 14.77
C CYS A 46 -16.71 10.87 15.95
N SER A 47 -17.54 11.01 16.98
CA SER A 47 -17.15 11.63 18.25
C SER A 47 -16.52 10.63 19.25
N LYS A 48 -16.57 9.32 18.94
CA LYS A 48 -16.01 8.28 19.78
C LYS A 48 -14.49 8.48 19.92
N LYS A 49 -14.06 8.70 21.16
CA LYS A 49 -12.64 8.82 21.53
C LYS A 49 -12.12 7.48 22.04
N VAL A 50 -10.93 7.11 21.60
CA VAL A 50 -10.23 5.93 22.07
C VAL A 50 -8.84 6.35 22.51
N SER A 51 -8.35 5.79 23.62
CA SER A 51 -7.01 6.04 24.12
C SER A 51 -6.00 5.14 23.40
N VAL A 52 -4.92 5.72 22.90
CA VAL A 52 -3.81 5.00 22.29
C VAL A 52 -2.54 5.24 23.10
N ASP A 53 -1.86 4.16 23.50
CA ASP A 53 -0.54 4.23 24.09
C ASP A 53 0.54 4.29 23.01
N VAL A 54 1.38 5.33 23.06
CA VAL A 54 2.55 5.45 22.21
C VAL A 54 3.76 5.69 23.11
N LEU A 55 4.63 4.71 23.21
CA LEU A 55 5.86 4.76 24.01
C LEU A 55 5.62 5.15 25.49
N GLY A 56 4.52 4.67 26.09
CA GLY A 56 4.14 4.93 27.48
C GLY A 56 3.42 6.26 27.70
N GLN A 57 3.03 6.96 26.65
CA GLN A 57 2.18 8.15 26.69
C GLN A 57 0.84 7.86 26.04
N ASN A 58 -0.24 8.27 26.71
CA ASN A 58 -1.60 8.09 26.22
C ASN A 58 -2.08 9.33 25.47
N TYR A 59 -2.66 9.08 24.30
CA TYR A 59 -3.28 10.09 23.44
C TYR A 59 -4.72 9.71 23.14
N GLU A 60 -5.62 10.69 23.01
CA GLU A 60 -6.97 10.45 22.53
C GLU A 60 -7.03 10.61 21.01
N VAL A 61 -7.60 9.60 20.33
CA VAL A 61 -7.84 9.59 18.89
C VAL A 61 -9.28 9.22 18.58
N THR A 62 -9.74 9.57 17.38
CA THR A 62 -11.10 9.31 16.91
C THR A 62 -11.06 8.53 15.59
N HIS A 63 -12.22 8.18 15.02
CA HIS A 63 -12.28 7.68 13.65
C HIS A 63 -11.55 8.64 12.69
N GLY A 64 -10.85 8.08 11.71
CA GLY A 64 -10.03 8.87 10.78
C GLY A 64 -8.63 9.23 11.30
N ALA A 65 -8.27 8.78 12.52
CA ALA A 65 -6.90 8.93 13.03
C ALA A 65 -5.89 8.33 12.04
N LEU A 66 -4.85 9.09 11.76
CA LEU A 66 -3.84 8.72 10.77
C LEU A 66 -2.84 7.74 11.38
N ALA A 67 -2.86 6.49 10.94
CA ALA A 67 -1.91 5.47 11.38
C ALA A 67 -0.61 5.46 10.54
N ILE A 68 -0.71 5.81 9.23
CA ILE A 68 0.42 5.77 8.30
C ILE A 68 0.44 7.05 7.46
N ALA A 69 1.58 7.72 7.43
CA ALA A 69 1.91 8.80 6.50
C ALA A 69 3.14 8.39 5.68
N ALA A 70 2.95 8.07 4.39
CA ALA A 70 4.02 7.55 3.55
C ALA A 70 4.31 8.44 2.35
N VAL A 71 5.45 9.10 2.38
CA VAL A 71 6.05 9.73 1.18
C VAL A 71 6.70 8.61 0.38
N THR A 72 6.00 8.12 -0.63
CA THR A 72 6.41 6.99 -1.48
C THR A 72 6.22 7.33 -2.95
N SER A 73 7.00 6.74 -3.83
CA SER A 73 6.86 6.96 -5.27
C SER A 73 7.24 5.70 -6.06
N CYS A 74 6.54 5.47 -7.19
CA CYS A 74 7.00 4.50 -8.18
C CYS A 74 8.28 5.03 -8.85
N THR A 75 9.25 4.16 -9.12
CA THR A 75 10.54 4.55 -9.74
C THR A 75 10.35 5.29 -11.07
N THR A 76 9.42 4.83 -11.90
CA THR A 76 9.16 5.41 -13.23
C THR A 76 8.27 6.66 -13.21
N ALA A 77 7.52 6.90 -12.13
CA ALA A 77 6.57 8.01 -12.00
C ALA A 77 7.00 9.06 -10.98
N THR A 78 8.23 8.99 -10.48
CA THR A 78 8.76 9.97 -9.54
C THR A 78 8.90 11.33 -10.22
N ASP A 79 8.25 12.33 -9.66
CA ASP A 79 8.49 13.73 -9.98
C ASP A 79 9.39 14.34 -8.89
N ALA A 80 10.59 14.73 -9.28
CA ALA A 80 11.57 15.30 -8.37
C ALA A 80 11.11 16.66 -7.79
N SER A 81 10.32 17.45 -8.54
CA SER A 81 9.79 18.72 -8.04
C SER A 81 8.83 18.50 -6.88
N MET A 82 7.95 17.49 -6.99
CA MET A 82 7.03 17.12 -5.90
C MET A 82 7.77 16.60 -4.67
N MET A 83 8.86 15.88 -4.84
CA MET A 83 9.68 15.42 -3.73
C MET A 83 10.43 16.57 -3.04
N ILE A 84 10.97 17.52 -3.81
CA ILE A 84 11.57 18.75 -3.28
C ILE A 84 10.50 19.58 -2.55
N SER A 85 9.31 19.73 -3.11
CA SER A 85 8.18 20.41 -2.45
C SER A 85 7.88 19.78 -1.08
N ALA A 86 7.85 18.45 -0.97
CA ALA A 86 7.70 17.78 0.31
C ALA A 86 8.84 18.11 1.29
N GLY A 87 10.09 18.07 0.82
CA GLY A 87 11.25 18.42 1.64
C GLY A 87 11.25 19.88 2.12
N VAL A 88 10.81 20.83 1.26
CA VAL A 88 10.65 22.24 1.63
C VAL A 88 9.56 22.40 2.68
N LEU A 89 8.41 21.75 2.52
CA LEU A 89 7.35 21.75 3.54
C LEU A 89 7.85 21.18 4.86
N ALA A 90 8.57 20.06 4.83
CA ALA A 90 9.18 19.47 6.04
C ALA A 90 10.13 20.45 6.73
N ARG A 91 10.98 21.14 5.96
CA ARG A 91 11.91 22.15 6.48
C ARG A 91 11.17 23.33 7.11
N ASN A 92 10.11 23.82 6.47
CA ASN A 92 9.32 24.91 6.98
C ASN A 92 8.57 24.52 8.26
N ALA A 93 7.99 23.29 8.31
CA ALA A 93 7.34 22.76 9.49
C ALA A 93 8.32 22.58 10.66
N SER A 94 9.49 21.99 10.42
CA SER A 94 10.55 21.83 11.43
C SER A 94 11.00 23.18 11.98
N LYS A 95 11.22 24.20 11.12
CA LYS A 95 11.55 25.57 11.56
C LYS A 95 10.46 26.22 12.41
N ALA A 96 9.19 25.89 12.16
CA ALA A 96 8.05 26.33 12.96
C ALA A 96 7.83 25.51 14.24
N GLY A 97 8.69 24.52 14.52
CA GLY A 97 8.59 23.64 15.69
C GLY A 97 7.46 22.60 15.60
N LEU A 98 6.92 22.38 14.38
CA LEU A 98 5.87 21.40 14.16
C LEU A 98 6.45 20.00 13.93
N HIS A 99 5.84 18.99 14.54
CA HIS A 99 6.19 17.58 14.36
C HIS A 99 4.95 16.73 14.07
N PRO A 100 5.09 15.59 13.35
CA PRO A 100 4.00 14.64 13.20
C PRO A 100 3.42 14.21 14.54
N LYS A 101 2.14 13.89 14.56
CA LYS A 101 1.51 13.39 15.78
C LYS A 101 2.15 12.06 16.18
N PRO A 102 2.37 11.80 17.49
CA PRO A 102 3.14 10.65 17.98
C PRO A 102 2.61 9.28 17.54
N TRP A 103 1.33 9.17 17.27
CA TRP A 103 0.69 7.93 16.82
C TRP A 103 0.82 7.67 15.31
N VAL A 104 1.39 8.62 14.54
CA VAL A 104 1.55 8.50 13.08
C VAL A 104 2.87 7.83 12.75
N LYS A 105 2.83 6.71 12.06
CA LYS A 105 4.00 6.10 11.46
C LYS A 105 4.39 6.84 10.19
N THR A 106 5.52 7.54 10.22
CA THR A 106 6.08 8.27 9.08
C THR A 106 7.04 7.41 8.28
N ILE A 107 6.98 7.49 6.95
CA ILE A 107 7.74 6.64 6.04
C ILE A 107 8.23 7.49 4.86
N LEU A 108 9.51 7.34 4.52
CA LEU A 108 10.09 7.86 3.28
C LEU A 108 10.54 6.69 2.41
N ALA A 109 9.95 6.55 1.22
CA ALA A 109 10.34 5.55 0.24
C ALA A 109 10.44 6.22 -1.15
N PRO A 110 11.54 6.93 -1.45
CA PRO A 110 11.73 7.59 -2.73
C PRO A 110 11.68 6.59 -3.89
N GLY A 111 11.38 7.06 -5.10
CA GLY A 111 11.31 6.20 -6.27
C GLY A 111 12.63 5.49 -6.61
N SER A 112 13.76 6.12 -6.26
CA SER A 112 15.10 5.58 -6.47
C SER A 112 16.12 6.28 -5.56
N ARG A 113 17.32 5.72 -5.49
CA ARG A 113 18.48 6.35 -4.83
C ARG A 113 18.79 7.74 -5.40
N ALA A 114 18.64 7.91 -6.73
CA ALA A 114 18.83 9.23 -7.35
C ALA A 114 17.88 10.30 -6.79
N THR A 115 16.63 9.93 -6.47
CA THR A 115 15.66 10.85 -5.86
C THR A 115 16.09 11.24 -4.44
N GLU A 116 16.61 10.30 -3.66
CA GLU A 116 17.16 10.59 -2.32
C GLU A 116 18.38 11.51 -2.43
N ASP A 117 19.30 11.22 -3.38
CA ASP A 117 20.48 12.04 -3.62
C ASP A 117 20.14 13.47 -4.09
N ILE A 118 19.03 13.65 -4.84
CA ILE A 118 18.50 14.97 -5.19
C ILE A 118 18.03 15.71 -3.93
N LEU A 119 17.28 15.06 -3.05
CA LEU A 119 16.83 15.64 -1.78
C LEU A 119 18.00 16.01 -0.86
N ASP A 120 19.04 15.19 -0.83
CA ASP A 120 20.25 15.43 -0.06
C ASP A 120 21.04 16.61 -0.63
N ALA A 121 21.23 16.66 -1.96
CA ALA A 121 21.89 17.77 -2.64
C ALA A 121 21.12 19.10 -2.49
N ALA A 122 19.80 19.05 -2.35
CA ALA A 122 18.96 20.19 -2.04
C ALA A 122 19.03 20.59 -0.54
N GLY A 123 19.71 19.81 0.33
CA GLY A 123 19.79 20.05 1.78
C GLY A 123 18.50 19.79 2.53
N LEU A 124 17.60 18.95 2.00
CA LEU A 124 16.25 18.74 2.56
C LEU A 124 16.15 17.46 3.42
N MET A 125 17.07 16.51 3.28
CA MET A 125 17.07 15.25 4.04
C MET A 125 17.13 15.45 5.56
N PRO A 126 17.89 16.41 6.13
CA PRO A 126 17.88 16.64 7.57
C PRO A 126 16.49 16.99 8.11
N ALA A 127 15.76 17.86 7.43
CA ALA A 127 14.41 18.26 7.85
C ALA A 127 13.38 17.11 7.74
N LEU A 128 13.47 16.29 6.71
CA LEU A 128 12.64 15.09 6.58
C LEU A 128 12.91 14.13 7.75
N ARG A 129 14.17 13.91 8.11
CA ARG A 129 14.56 13.05 9.25
C ARG A 129 14.12 13.64 10.58
N ASP A 130 14.18 14.95 10.76
CA ASP A 130 13.69 15.65 11.95
C ASP A 130 12.20 15.41 12.18
N LEU A 131 11.41 15.33 11.10
CA LEU A 131 10.00 14.96 11.14
C LEU A 131 9.78 13.43 11.16
N GLY A 132 10.81 12.62 11.34
CA GLY A 132 10.72 11.17 11.42
C GLY A 132 10.57 10.45 10.07
N PHE A 133 10.66 11.15 8.93
CA PHE A 133 10.65 10.55 7.60
C PHE A 133 12.03 10.01 7.23
N TYR A 134 12.32 8.78 7.65
CA TYR A 134 13.53 8.06 7.31
C TYR A 134 13.35 7.21 6.07
N THR A 135 14.39 7.14 5.24
CA THR A 135 14.38 6.24 4.08
C THR A 135 14.36 4.78 4.54
N CYS A 136 13.28 4.09 4.25
CA CYS A 136 13.10 2.67 4.61
C CYS A 136 13.28 1.73 3.40
N GLY A 137 13.43 2.27 2.21
CA GLY A 137 13.61 1.55 0.95
C GLY A 137 13.24 2.43 -0.24
N PHE A 138 13.17 1.85 -1.42
CA PHE A 138 12.90 2.57 -2.66
C PHE A 138 11.70 1.99 -3.41
N GLY A 139 10.99 2.84 -4.15
CA GLY A 139 9.88 2.44 -5.01
C GLY A 139 8.57 2.22 -4.26
N CYS A 140 7.83 1.19 -4.65
CA CYS A 140 6.43 0.98 -4.25
C CYS A 140 6.23 0.43 -2.83
N MET A 141 7.12 0.65 -1.89
CA MET A 141 7.12 0.09 -0.53
C MET A 141 5.73 0.10 0.15
N SER A 142 5.27 1.28 0.58
CA SER A 142 3.99 1.42 1.30
C SER A 142 2.78 1.17 0.41
N CYS A 143 2.88 1.50 -0.88
CA CYS A 143 1.79 1.32 -1.83
C CYS A 143 1.34 -0.14 -2.00
N ILE A 144 2.18 -1.12 -1.62
CA ILE A 144 1.90 -2.56 -1.66
C ILE A 144 1.98 -3.24 -0.29
N GLY A 145 1.89 -2.47 0.80
CA GLY A 145 1.89 -3.00 2.16
C GLY A 145 3.24 -3.46 2.70
N ASN A 146 4.35 -3.04 2.11
CA ASN A 146 5.70 -3.46 2.52
C ASN A 146 6.38 -2.49 3.51
N SER A 147 5.65 -1.57 4.10
CA SER A 147 6.19 -0.67 5.13
C SER A 147 6.11 -1.22 6.56
N GLY A 148 5.73 -2.48 6.69
CA GLY A 148 5.57 -3.13 7.99
C GLY A 148 4.28 -2.72 8.73
N PRO A 149 4.05 -3.25 9.95
CA PRO A 149 2.84 -3.00 10.71
C PRO A 149 2.70 -1.53 11.11
N VAL A 150 1.50 -1.10 11.47
CA VAL A 150 1.27 0.17 12.18
C VAL A 150 1.96 0.15 13.56
N LEU A 151 2.00 1.28 14.25
CA LEU A 151 2.52 1.30 15.62
C LEU A 151 1.67 0.39 16.53
N PRO A 152 2.27 -0.29 17.53
CA PRO A 152 1.55 -1.25 18.37
C PRO A 152 0.25 -0.70 18.96
N GLY A 153 0.27 0.49 19.58
CA GLY A 153 -0.94 1.09 20.12
C GLY A 153 -2.02 1.39 19.08
N MET A 154 -1.65 1.68 17.83
CA MET A 154 -2.61 1.85 16.74
C MET A 154 -3.18 0.51 16.27
N HIS A 155 -2.39 -0.56 16.32
CA HIS A 155 -2.88 -1.92 16.05
C HIS A 155 -3.95 -2.33 17.05
N ASP A 156 -3.72 -2.07 18.34
CA ASP A 156 -4.62 -2.47 19.42
C ASP A 156 -6.03 -1.87 19.29
N ILE A 157 -6.13 -0.64 18.77
CA ILE A 157 -7.40 0.08 18.60
C ILE A 157 -8.02 -0.06 17.20
N ALA A 158 -7.40 -0.77 16.28
CA ALA A 158 -7.84 -0.87 14.87
C ALA A 158 -9.23 -1.52 14.70
N ASN A 159 -9.67 -2.30 15.69
CA ASN A 159 -11.02 -2.88 15.71
C ASN A 159 -12.07 -1.98 16.40
N GLU A 160 -11.64 -0.91 17.08
CA GLU A 160 -12.52 0.00 17.79
C GLU A 160 -12.90 1.23 16.99
N ILE A 161 -11.97 1.73 16.16
CA ILE A 161 -12.16 2.89 15.29
C ILE A 161 -11.58 2.60 13.89
N GLU A 162 -12.09 3.29 12.89
CA GLU A 162 -11.51 3.23 11.54
C GLU A 162 -10.27 4.11 11.47
N LEU A 163 -9.14 3.47 11.21
CA LEU A 163 -7.85 4.14 11.00
C LEU A 163 -7.66 4.56 9.54
N ALA A 164 -6.90 5.63 9.34
CA ALA A 164 -6.58 6.17 8.03
C ALA A 164 -5.09 6.01 7.67
N SER A 165 -4.81 5.96 6.37
CA SER A 165 -3.48 6.17 5.81
C SER A 165 -3.50 7.25 4.74
N VAL A 166 -2.42 8.03 4.65
CA VAL A 166 -2.20 8.99 3.58
C VAL A 166 -0.86 8.69 2.92
N LEU A 167 -0.84 8.52 1.61
CA LEU A 167 0.37 8.17 0.87
C LEU A 167 0.45 8.83 -0.50
N SER A 168 1.66 9.12 -0.97
CA SER A 168 1.91 9.67 -2.30
C SER A 168 2.16 8.58 -3.35
N GLY A 169 1.51 7.44 -3.18
CA GLY A 169 1.53 6.33 -4.13
C GLY A 169 0.47 6.45 -5.23
N ASN A 170 0.22 5.36 -5.93
CA ASN A 170 -0.77 5.31 -7.01
C ASN A 170 -1.93 4.33 -6.76
N ARG A 171 -1.97 3.68 -5.60
CA ARG A 171 -2.98 2.70 -5.20
C ARG A 171 -3.34 2.86 -3.73
N ASN A 172 -4.63 2.80 -3.42
CA ASN A 172 -5.17 2.96 -2.07
C ASN A 172 -6.29 1.97 -1.74
N PHE A 173 -6.28 0.80 -2.35
CA PHE A 173 -7.31 -0.21 -2.07
C PHE A 173 -7.25 -0.68 -0.62
N GLU A 174 -8.42 -0.83 -0.04
CA GLU A 174 -8.59 -1.31 1.32
C GLU A 174 -7.95 -2.70 1.51
N GLY A 175 -7.24 -2.88 2.63
CA GLY A 175 -6.50 -4.11 2.94
C GLY A 175 -5.16 -4.26 2.19
N ARG A 176 -4.82 -3.34 1.27
CA ARG A 176 -3.54 -3.39 0.54
C ARG A 176 -2.39 -2.73 1.29
N ILE A 177 -2.66 -1.57 1.91
CA ILE A 177 -1.62 -0.78 2.60
C ILE A 177 -1.30 -1.41 3.96
N SER A 178 -2.34 -1.73 4.72
CA SER A 178 -2.27 -2.41 6.00
C SER A 178 -3.63 -3.08 6.28
N PRO A 179 -3.67 -4.25 6.93
CA PRO A 179 -4.93 -4.85 7.38
C PRO A 179 -5.65 -4.01 8.44
N ASP A 180 -4.91 -3.20 9.21
CA ASP A 180 -5.42 -2.37 10.31
C ASP A 180 -6.03 -1.05 9.82
N VAL A 181 -5.86 -0.70 8.54
CA VAL A 181 -6.28 0.59 7.99
C VAL A 181 -7.42 0.40 7.00
N SER A 182 -8.57 0.98 7.32
CA SER A 182 -9.78 0.88 6.50
C SER A 182 -9.99 2.06 5.54
N GLN A 183 -9.36 3.21 5.82
CA GLN A 183 -9.46 4.41 4.99
C GLN A 183 -8.10 4.78 4.41
N ASN A 184 -7.96 4.74 3.09
CA ASN A 184 -6.69 4.96 2.44
C ASN A 184 -6.80 6.12 1.43
N TYR A 185 -5.95 7.12 1.58
CA TYR A 185 -5.96 8.33 0.74
C TYR A 185 -4.66 8.51 0.00
N LEU A 186 -4.77 8.91 -1.26
CA LEU A 186 -3.64 9.30 -2.11
C LEU A 186 -3.59 10.82 -2.20
N CYS A 187 -2.41 11.39 -2.08
CA CYS A 187 -2.19 12.82 -2.33
C CYS A 187 -0.73 13.10 -2.72
N ALA A 188 -0.43 14.36 -3.05
CA ALA A 188 0.93 14.81 -3.31
C ALA A 188 1.83 14.62 -2.07
N PRO A 189 3.16 14.38 -2.26
CA PRO A 189 4.10 14.16 -1.16
C PRO A 189 4.07 15.24 -0.07
N ALA A 190 3.94 16.51 -0.43
CA ALA A 190 3.83 17.62 0.52
C ALA A 190 2.57 17.49 1.41
N LEU A 191 1.43 17.09 0.84
CA LEU A 191 0.21 16.87 1.62
C LEU A 191 0.31 15.66 2.55
N VAL A 192 1.09 14.63 2.22
CA VAL A 192 1.36 13.51 3.15
C VAL A 192 2.01 14.04 4.44
N ILE A 193 3.00 14.93 4.30
CA ILE A 193 3.64 15.54 5.46
C ILE A 193 2.63 16.41 6.23
N ALA A 194 1.84 17.24 5.54
CA ALA A 194 0.81 18.06 6.19
C ALA A 194 -0.19 17.23 7.01
N TYR A 195 -0.68 16.12 6.45
CA TYR A 195 -1.56 15.20 7.18
C TYR A 195 -0.88 14.51 8.35
N SER A 196 0.43 14.24 8.29
CA SER A 196 1.15 13.69 9.44
C SER A 196 1.20 14.68 10.63
N LEU A 197 1.29 15.98 10.33
CA LEU A 197 1.22 17.05 11.33
C LEU A 197 -0.20 17.17 11.93
N ALA A 198 -1.25 17.04 11.10
CA ALA A 198 -2.63 17.03 11.55
C ALA A 198 -2.96 15.78 12.38
N GLY A 199 -2.44 14.60 11.99
CA GLY A 199 -2.65 13.32 12.67
C GLY A 199 -4.01 12.67 12.44
N THR A 200 -4.83 13.24 11.58
CA THR A 200 -6.18 12.75 11.24
C THR A 200 -6.58 13.20 9.84
N ILE A 201 -7.49 12.46 9.21
CA ILE A 201 -8.12 12.87 7.97
C ILE A 201 -9.28 13.87 8.20
N ASP A 202 -9.85 13.88 9.41
CA ASP A 202 -10.86 14.83 9.86
C ASP A 202 -10.19 16.18 10.20
N PHE A 203 -9.71 16.88 9.19
CA PHE A 203 -8.98 18.13 9.35
C PHE A 203 -9.25 19.09 8.18
N ASP A 204 -9.54 20.33 8.50
CA ASP A 204 -9.71 21.40 7.51
C ASP A 204 -8.47 22.29 7.46
N PHE A 205 -7.66 22.13 6.42
CA PHE A 205 -6.42 22.89 6.23
C PHE A 205 -6.61 24.38 5.98
N GLU A 206 -7.82 24.84 5.65
CA GLU A 206 -8.11 26.26 5.46
C GLU A 206 -8.35 26.98 6.78
N THR A 207 -8.97 26.30 7.75
CA THR A 207 -9.46 26.93 8.98
C THR A 207 -8.79 26.44 10.25
N GLU A 208 -8.18 25.25 10.25
CA GLU A 208 -7.58 24.67 11.44
C GLU A 208 -6.05 24.81 11.44
N ALA A 209 -5.49 25.17 12.59
CA ALA A 209 -4.06 25.29 12.78
C ALA A 209 -3.41 23.90 12.96
N LEU A 210 -2.28 23.68 12.30
CA LEU A 210 -1.46 22.46 12.45
C LEU A 210 -0.75 22.39 13.82
N GLY A 211 -0.53 23.53 14.44
CA GLY A 211 0.11 23.65 15.75
C GLY A 211 0.37 25.09 16.11
N ILE A 212 1.25 25.29 17.09
CA ILE A 212 1.63 26.59 17.64
C ILE A 212 3.14 26.67 17.62
N ASP A 213 3.68 27.80 17.19
CA ASP A 213 5.13 28.06 17.21
C ASP A 213 5.65 28.38 18.64
N ALA A 214 6.94 28.61 18.75
CA ALA A 214 7.59 28.92 20.02
C ALA A 214 7.12 30.27 20.62
N GLU A 215 6.61 31.18 19.80
CA GLU A 215 6.07 32.47 20.18
C GLU A 215 4.59 32.44 20.54
N GLY A 216 3.91 31.28 20.37
CA GLY A 216 2.50 31.10 20.68
C GLY A 216 1.54 31.41 19.53
N ASN A 217 2.05 31.61 18.31
CA ASN A 217 1.22 31.88 17.13
C ASN A 217 0.71 30.58 16.51
N SER A 218 -0.54 30.59 16.07
CA SER A 218 -1.11 29.47 15.33
C SER A 218 -0.50 29.35 13.93
N ILE A 219 -0.02 28.18 13.56
CA ILE A 219 0.58 27.86 12.27
C ILE A 219 -0.40 27.07 11.42
N TYR A 220 -0.72 27.61 10.25
CA TYR A 220 -1.62 27.00 9.27
C TYR A 220 -0.83 26.43 8.10
N LEU A 221 -1.48 25.58 7.28
CA LEU A 221 -0.83 24.98 6.12
C LEU A 221 -0.23 26.05 5.16
N LYS A 222 -0.92 27.15 4.96
CA LYS A 222 -0.45 28.27 4.09
C LYS A 222 0.87 28.88 4.54
N ASP A 223 1.15 28.87 5.85
CA ASP A 223 2.34 29.50 6.44
C ASP A 223 3.61 28.66 6.20
N ILE A 224 3.44 27.36 5.97
CA ILE A 224 4.53 26.42 5.73
C ILE A 224 4.53 25.83 4.31
N TRP A 225 3.55 26.20 3.48
CA TRP A 225 3.43 25.69 2.11
C TRP A 225 4.65 26.10 1.28
N PRO A 226 5.20 25.19 0.46
CA PRO A 226 6.35 25.47 -0.38
C PRO A 226 6.06 26.57 -1.40
N ASP A 227 7.03 27.45 -1.59
CA ASP A 227 7.02 28.42 -2.68
C ASP A 227 7.49 27.78 -3.99
N ASP A 228 6.76 27.98 -5.08
CA ASP A 228 7.03 27.31 -6.37
C ASP A 228 8.36 27.78 -7.00
N GLU A 229 8.77 29.05 -6.80
CA GLU A 229 10.06 29.57 -7.29
C GLU A 229 11.22 28.94 -6.53
N GLU A 230 11.08 28.79 -5.21
CA GLU A 230 12.09 28.10 -4.39
C GLU A 230 12.21 26.64 -4.79
N VAL A 231 11.10 25.93 -4.98
CA VAL A 231 11.09 24.52 -5.43
C VAL A 231 11.81 24.37 -6.77
N THR A 232 11.52 25.26 -7.72
CA THR A 232 12.15 25.25 -9.03
C THR A 232 13.65 25.49 -8.92
N LEU A 233 14.07 26.47 -8.14
CA LEU A 233 15.48 26.81 -7.95
C LEU A 233 16.26 25.67 -7.28
N LEU A 234 15.69 25.02 -6.26
CA LEU A 234 16.30 23.88 -5.60
C LEU A 234 16.40 22.69 -6.55
N LEU A 235 15.38 22.44 -7.37
CA LEU A 235 15.39 21.37 -8.36
C LEU A 235 16.50 21.58 -9.39
N GLU A 236 16.63 22.78 -9.95
CA GLU A 236 17.68 23.10 -10.91
C GLU A 236 19.08 22.89 -10.35
N LYS A 237 19.30 23.27 -9.09
CA LYS A 237 20.59 23.13 -8.39
C LYS A 237 20.92 21.69 -8.01
N SER A 238 19.93 20.87 -7.71
CA SER A 238 20.13 19.52 -7.19
C SER A 238 20.01 18.42 -8.25
N ARG A 239 19.30 18.65 -9.35
CA ARG A 239 19.14 17.67 -10.44
C ARG A 239 20.28 17.80 -11.46
N THR A 240 21.49 17.46 -11.05
CA THR A 240 22.69 17.54 -11.89
C THR A 240 23.18 16.16 -12.32
N LYS A 241 24.01 16.13 -13.38
CA LYS A 241 24.62 14.89 -13.84
C LYS A 241 25.44 14.19 -12.74
N GLU A 242 26.16 14.98 -11.94
CA GLU A 242 27.00 14.49 -10.85
C GLU A 242 26.19 13.74 -9.79
N VAL A 243 24.96 14.19 -9.50
CA VAL A 243 24.04 13.52 -8.56
C VAL A 243 23.61 12.18 -9.12
N PHE A 244 23.26 12.10 -10.40
CA PHE A 244 22.92 10.81 -11.05
C PHE A 244 24.13 9.87 -11.15
N ASP A 245 25.31 10.38 -11.49
CA ASP A 245 26.52 9.56 -11.53
C ASP A 245 26.83 8.98 -10.14
N ARG A 246 26.69 9.77 -9.08
CA ARG A 246 26.86 9.32 -7.70
C ARG A 246 25.85 8.23 -7.31
N ALA A 247 24.60 8.38 -7.69
CA ALA A 247 23.54 7.39 -7.42
C ALA A 247 23.85 6.03 -8.09
N ALA A 248 24.60 6.03 -9.20
CA ALA A 248 25.01 4.82 -9.92
C ALA A 248 26.24 4.12 -9.32
N VAL A 249 27.01 4.82 -8.47
CA VAL A 249 28.23 4.24 -7.86
C VAL A 249 27.83 3.16 -6.87
N GLY A 250 28.47 2.00 -6.97
CA GLY A 250 28.24 0.88 -6.05
C GLY A 250 26.87 0.21 -6.20
N LEU A 251 26.16 0.45 -7.30
CA LEU A 251 24.81 -0.09 -7.51
C LEU A 251 24.73 -1.61 -7.42
N PHE A 252 25.80 -2.30 -7.83
CA PHE A 252 25.89 -3.76 -7.84
C PHE A 252 26.76 -4.32 -6.72
N ASP A 253 27.30 -3.49 -5.83
CA ASP A 253 28.22 -3.95 -4.79
C ASP A 253 27.48 -4.71 -3.69
N GLY A 254 26.27 -4.23 -3.31
CA GLY A 254 25.50 -4.80 -2.21
C GLY A 254 26.19 -4.69 -0.85
N ASP A 255 25.62 -5.34 0.15
CA ASP A 255 26.20 -5.47 1.47
C ASP A 255 27.10 -6.74 1.59
N GLU A 256 27.69 -6.95 2.76
CA GLU A 256 28.54 -8.13 3.00
C GLU A 256 27.81 -9.46 2.79
N ARG A 257 26.49 -9.51 3.08
CA ARG A 257 25.68 -10.71 2.86
C ARG A 257 25.50 -10.97 1.37
N TRP A 258 25.23 -9.92 0.58
CA TRP A 258 25.15 -10.00 -0.86
C TRP A 258 26.48 -10.46 -1.48
N GLN A 259 27.61 -9.90 -1.02
CA GLN A 259 28.95 -10.27 -1.47
C GLN A 259 29.32 -11.71 -1.12
N SER A 260 28.80 -12.24 -0.01
CA SER A 260 29.08 -13.61 0.45
C SER A 260 28.28 -14.67 -0.31
N LEU A 261 27.28 -14.28 -1.13
CA LEU A 261 26.54 -15.23 -1.95
C LEU A 261 27.45 -15.84 -3.00
N GLY A 262 27.58 -17.16 -2.98
CA GLY A 262 28.36 -17.92 -3.97
C GLY A 262 27.81 -17.69 -5.38
N LYS A 263 28.69 -17.41 -6.32
CA LYS A 263 28.37 -17.32 -7.75
C LYS A 263 28.71 -18.65 -8.40
N GLU A 264 27.78 -19.58 -8.40
CA GLU A 264 27.90 -20.75 -9.28
C GLU A 264 27.54 -20.33 -10.70
N ALA A 265 28.49 -20.38 -11.61
CA ALA A 265 28.21 -20.16 -13.01
C ALA A 265 27.48 -21.39 -13.58
N SER A 266 26.21 -21.19 -13.94
CA SER A 266 25.37 -22.20 -14.56
C SER A 266 24.54 -21.58 -15.68
N ASP A 267 24.39 -22.31 -16.79
CA ASP A 267 23.54 -21.89 -17.91
C ASP A 267 22.03 -21.93 -17.55
N VAL A 268 21.68 -22.63 -16.48
CA VAL A 268 20.32 -22.77 -16.00
C VAL A 268 20.26 -22.55 -14.49
N PHE A 269 19.15 -22.02 -14.00
CA PHE A 269 18.94 -21.83 -12.58
C PHE A 269 18.87 -23.19 -11.86
N ALA A 270 19.65 -23.36 -10.79
CA ALA A 270 19.62 -24.55 -9.94
C ALA A 270 18.43 -24.45 -8.98
N TRP A 271 17.30 -25.07 -9.35
CA TRP A 271 16.11 -25.09 -8.53
C TRP A 271 16.30 -25.96 -7.30
N ASP A 272 16.07 -25.39 -6.12
CA ASP A 272 16.00 -26.10 -4.88
C ASP A 272 14.54 -26.55 -4.63
N PRO A 273 14.25 -27.85 -4.63
CA PRO A 273 12.89 -28.36 -4.41
C PRO A 273 12.38 -28.13 -2.98
N ASP A 274 13.28 -27.92 -2.01
CA ASP A 274 12.94 -27.71 -0.60
C ASP A 274 12.79 -26.21 -0.26
N SER A 275 13.12 -25.31 -1.20
CA SER A 275 12.98 -23.87 -0.99
C SER A 275 11.52 -23.49 -0.73
N THR A 276 11.29 -22.73 0.35
CA THR A 276 9.98 -22.14 0.66
C THR A 276 9.81 -20.72 0.12
N TYR A 277 10.83 -20.16 -0.57
CA TYR A 277 10.82 -18.82 -1.18
C TYR A 277 10.78 -18.83 -2.69
N VAL A 278 11.54 -19.70 -3.35
CA VAL A 278 11.65 -19.75 -4.81
C VAL A 278 11.51 -21.20 -5.27
N ARG A 279 10.46 -21.50 -6.04
CA ARG A 279 10.20 -22.82 -6.57
C ARG A 279 9.95 -22.77 -8.06
N ARG A 280 10.39 -23.82 -8.77
CA ARG A 280 10.06 -24.02 -10.17
C ARG A 280 8.54 -24.08 -10.35
N ALA A 281 7.97 -23.13 -11.07
CA ALA A 281 6.55 -23.15 -11.35
C ALA A 281 6.19 -24.16 -12.44
N PRO A 282 5.03 -24.85 -12.37
CA PRO A 282 4.65 -25.91 -13.30
C PRO A 282 4.03 -25.41 -14.60
N TYR A 283 4.09 -24.12 -14.91
CA TYR A 283 3.36 -23.49 -16.02
C TYR A 283 3.65 -24.09 -17.40
N PHE A 284 4.82 -24.64 -17.57
CA PHE A 284 5.25 -25.26 -18.84
C PHE A 284 5.31 -26.78 -18.79
N ASP A 285 4.91 -27.39 -17.66
CA ASP A 285 4.91 -28.83 -17.55
C ASP A 285 3.83 -29.44 -18.46
N GLY A 286 4.25 -30.36 -19.31
CA GLY A 286 3.36 -30.97 -20.29
C GLY A 286 2.97 -30.10 -21.50
N MET A 287 3.58 -28.92 -21.64
CA MET A 287 3.35 -28.04 -22.78
C MET A 287 3.95 -28.66 -24.05
N GLY A 288 3.11 -28.90 -25.06
CA GLY A 288 3.54 -29.31 -26.39
C GLY A 288 4.02 -28.13 -27.25
N LYS A 289 4.64 -28.44 -28.41
CA LYS A 289 5.03 -27.41 -29.38
C LYS A 289 3.87 -26.80 -30.14
N ASP A 290 2.80 -27.55 -30.31
CA ASP A 290 1.61 -27.14 -31.05
C ASP A 290 0.56 -26.57 -30.09
N PRO A 291 -0.14 -25.47 -30.48
CA PRO A 291 -1.22 -24.92 -29.68
C PRO A 291 -2.37 -25.94 -29.53
N VAL A 292 -2.84 -26.09 -28.31
CA VAL A 292 -4.02 -26.92 -28.04
C VAL A 292 -5.28 -26.09 -28.32
N ALA A 293 -6.22 -26.64 -29.11
CA ALA A 293 -7.51 -25.99 -29.37
C ALA A 293 -8.30 -25.78 -28.07
N PRO A 294 -8.97 -24.62 -27.88
CA PRO A 294 -9.79 -24.37 -26.71
C PRO A 294 -10.87 -25.44 -26.56
N LYS A 295 -11.02 -25.97 -25.36
CA LYS A 295 -12.09 -26.93 -25.04
C LYS A 295 -13.32 -26.19 -24.53
N SER A 296 -14.50 -26.70 -24.83
CA SER A 296 -15.74 -26.23 -24.23
C SER A 296 -15.74 -26.55 -22.73
N VAL A 297 -16.04 -25.56 -21.90
CA VAL A 297 -16.27 -25.76 -20.47
C VAL A 297 -17.63 -26.44 -20.28
N LYS A 298 -17.69 -27.61 -19.64
CA LYS A 298 -18.91 -28.36 -19.38
C LYS A 298 -18.92 -28.82 -17.92
N ASN A 299 -20.10 -28.69 -17.31
CA ASN A 299 -20.34 -29.13 -15.92
C ASN A 299 -19.38 -28.53 -14.89
N ALA A 300 -18.80 -27.34 -15.16
CA ALA A 300 -17.90 -26.67 -14.25
C ALA A 300 -18.65 -26.21 -12.98
N ARG A 301 -17.96 -26.26 -11.84
CA ARG A 301 -18.46 -25.76 -10.57
C ARG A 301 -18.12 -24.27 -10.43
N VAL A 302 -19.06 -23.51 -9.88
CA VAL A 302 -18.81 -22.09 -9.55
C VAL A 302 -18.04 -22.02 -8.25
N LEU A 303 -16.76 -21.68 -8.33
CA LEU A 303 -15.90 -21.51 -7.16
C LEU A 303 -16.19 -20.18 -6.45
N LEU A 304 -16.41 -19.10 -7.22
CA LEU A 304 -16.66 -17.77 -6.69
C LEU A 304 -17.76 -17.08 -7.52
N ASN A 305 -18.64 -16.34 -6.83
CA ASN A 305 -19.63 -15.44 -7.43
C ASN A 305 -19.43 -14.05 -6.83
N LEU A 306 -18.68 -13.20 -7.54
CA LEU A 306 -18.20 -11.89 -7.11
C LEU A 306 -19.01 -10.77 -7.78
N GLY A 307 -18.89 -9.56 -7.22
CA GLY A 307 -19.45 -8.34 -7.82
C GLY A 307 -18.53 -7.67 -8.82
N ASP A 308 -18.78 -6.38 -9.05
CA ASP A 308 -17.94 -5.50 -9.85
C ASP A 308 -16.63 -5.13 -9.14
N PHE A 309 -15.67 -4.60 -9.90
CA PHE A 309 -14.41 -4.05 -9.41
C PHE A 309 -13.49 -5.07 -8.71
N ILE A 310 -13.48 -6.30 -9.16
CA ILE A 310 -12.51 -7.31 -8.72
C ILE A 310 -11.23 -7.13 -9.52
N THR A 311 -10.23 -6.56 -8.85
CA THR A 311 -8.92 -6.22 -9.45
C THR A 311 -7.85 -7.24 -9.07
N THR A 312 -6.63 -7.04 -9.57
CA THR A 312 -5.46 -7.84 -9.19
C THR A 312 -5.22 -7.87 -7.69
N ASP A 313 -5.58 -6.81 -6.95
CA ASP A 313 -5.44 -6.73 -5.50
C ASP A 313 -6.38 -7.69 -4.74
N HIS A 314 -7.47 -8.12 -5.37
CA HIS A 314 -8.38 -9.12 -4.80
C HIS A 314 -7.97 -10.55 -5.20
N ILE A 315 -7.36 -10.70 -6.36
CA ILE A 315 -6.98 -12.01 -6.92
C ILE A 315 -5.63 -12.47 -6.37
N SER A 316 -4.60 -11.63 -6.52
CA SER A 316 -3.24 -11.96 -6.08
C SER A 316 -3.04 -11.58 -4.62
N PRO A 317 -2.54 -12.47 -3.77
CA PRO A 317 -2.36 -12.17 -2.36
C PRO A 317 -1.22 -11.18 -2.15
N ALA A 318 -1.41 -10.30 -1.16
CA ALA A 318 -0.41 -9.36 -0.67
C ALA A 318 -0.49 -9.27 0.87
N GLY A 319 0.53 -8.63 1.48
CA GLY A 319 0.57 -8.47 2.93
C GLY A 319 0.93 -9.76 3.68
N SER A 320 0.63 -9.78 4.97
CA SER A 320 0.97 -10.88 5.87
C SER A 320 0.18 -12.16 5.57
N ILE A 321 0.78 -13.30 5.84
CA ILE A 321 0.14 -14.62 5.75
C ILE A 321 -0.57 -14.88 7.08
N ALA A 322 -1.91 -15.03 7.03
CA ALA A 322 -2.69 -15.30 8.23
C ALA A 322 -2.41 -16.69 8.77
N ASP A 323 -2.35 -16.83 10.09
CA ASP A 323 -1.94 -18.05 10.81
C ASP A 323 -2.82 -19.29 10.53
N ASP A 324 -4.09 -19.07 10.21
CA ASP A 324 -5.08 -20.12 9.93
C ASP A 324 -5.29 -20.37 8.43
N SER A 325 -4.48 -19.73 7.58
CA SER A 325 -4.63 -19.80 6.11
C SER A 325 -4.09 -21.10 5.52
N PRO A 326 -4.55 -21.50 4.32
CA PRO A 326 -3.94 -22.61 3.58
C PRO A 326 -2.44 -22.43 3.33
N ALA A 327 -1.98 -21.20 3.14
CA ALA A 327 -0.56 -20.86 2.96
C ALA A 327 0.24 -21.09 4.26
N ALA A 328 -0.33 -20.74 5.41
CA ALA A 328 0.29 -21.02 6.72
C ALA A 328 0.49 -22.53 6.94
N ARG A 329 -0.56 -23.32 6.72
CA ARG A 329 -0.47 -24.79 6.84
C ARG A 329 0.59 -25.39 5.91
N TYR A 330 0.70 -24.87 4.69
CA TYR A 330 1.76 -25.28 3.77
C TYR A 330 3.16 -24.98 4.33
N LEU A 331 3.38 -23.77 4.84
CA LEU A 331 4.66 -23.34 5.39
C LEU A 331 5.03 -24.14 6.65
N GLU A 332 4.09 -24.38 7.57
CA GLU A 332 4.28 -25.21 8.75
C GLU A 332 4.67 -26.65 8.38
N ALA A 333 4.00 -27.23 7.37
CA ALA A 333 4.33 -28.55 6.85
C ALA A 333 5.75 -28.63 6.24
N HIS A 334 6.33 -27.49 5.84
CA HIS A 334 7.71 -27.38 5.37
C HIS A 334 8.68 -26.88 6.47
N GLY A 335 8.27 -26.92 7.74
CA GLY A 335 9.12 -26.58 8.88
C GLY A 335 9.35 -25.07 9.11
N VAL A 336 8.58 -24.20 8.47
CA VAL A 336 8.65 -22.75 8.68
C VAL A 336 7.82 -22.39 9.90
N ARG A 337 8.43 -21.72 10.89
CA ARG A 337 7.72 -21.26 12.09
C ARG A 337 6.86 -20.03 11.77
N LYS A 338 5.83 -19.76 12.56
CA LYS A 338 4.88 -18.66 12.37
C LYS A 338 5.57 -17.29 12.28
N GLU A 339 6.53 -17.05 13.15
CA GLU A 339 7.33 -15.82 13.17
C GLU A 339 8.15 -15.59 11.90
N ASP A 340 8.41 -16.67 11.14
CA ASP A 340 9.21 -16.69 9.91
C ASP A 340 8.34 -16.76 8.64
N PHE A 341 7.01 -16.69 8.75
CA PHE A 341 6.12 -16.75 7.59
C PHE A 341 6.38 -15.62 6.60
N ASN A 342 6.74 -14.43 7.10
CA ASN A 342 6.94 -13.26 6.29
C ASN A 342 5.65 -12.87 5.54
N THR A 343 5.75 -12.27 4.35
CA THR A 343 4.60 -11.83 3.57
C THR A 343 4.46 -12.64 2.28
N TYR A 344 3.26 -12.63 1.68
CA TYR A 344 3.05 -13.16 0.33
C TYR A 344 4.00 -12.49 -0.69
N GLY A 345 4.26 -11.18 -0.55
CA GLY A 345 5.20 -10.45 -1.40
C GLY A 345 6.62 -11.00 -1.32
N ALA A 346 7.12 -11.34 -0.13
CA ALA A 346 8.44 -11.93 0.07
C ALA A 346 8.53 -13.36 -0.51
N ARG A 347 7.43 -14.10 -0.56
CA ARG A 347 7.36 -15.49 -1.05
C ARG A 347 6.77 -15.62 -2.45
N ARG A 348 6.63 -14.51 -3.18
CA ARG A 348 6.00 -14.51 -4.51
C ARG A 348 6.71 -15.38 -5.56
N GLY A 349 7.95 -15.76 -5.35
CA GLY A 349 8.68 -16.75 -6.15
C GLY A 349 8.28 -18.20 -5.87
N ASN A 350 7.42 -18.45 -4.89
CA ASN A 350 6.88 -19.77 -4.58
C ASN A 350 5.38 -19.84 -4.94
N HIS A 351 5.07 -20.46 -6.08
CA HIS A 351 3.71 -20.59 -6.56
C HIS A 351 2.80 -21.35 -5.59
N GLU A 352 3.33 -22.29 -4.80
CA GLU A 352 2.57 -23.06 -3.82
C GLU A 352 2.01 -22.16 -2.71
N VAL A 353 2.80 -21.18 -2.26
CA VAL A 353 2.33 -20.17 -1.29
C VAL A 353 1.33 -19.23 -1.95
N MET A 354 1.64 -18.76 -3.17
CA MET A 354 0.81 -17.77 -3.85
C MET A 354 -0.58 -18.31 -4.22
N MET A 355 -0.67 -19.53 -4.75
CA MET A 355 -1.96 -20.12 -5.11
C MET A 355 -2.85 -20.37 -3.89
N ARG A 356 -2.27 -20.66 -2.72
CA ARG A 356 -2.99 -20.83 -1.46
C ARG A 356 -3.53 -19.52 -0.88
N GLY A 357 -3.02 -18.38 -1.35
CA GLY A 357 -3.50 -17.05 -1.02
C GLY A 357 -4.34 -16.39 -2.11
N THR A 358 -4.57 -17.07 -3.25
CA THR A 358 -5.39 -16.52 -4.32
C THR A 358 -6.83 -16.29 -3.84
N PHE A 359 -7.34 -15.08 -4.06
CA PHE A 359 -8.63 -14.59 -3.54
C PHE A 359 -8.73 -14.55 -2.00
N ALA A 360 -7.61 -14.56 -1.26
CA ALA A 360 -7.62 -14.48 0.20
C ALA A 360 -7.68 -13.03 0.74
N ASN A 361 -7.92 -12.02 -0.12
CA ASN A 361 -8.07 -10.65 0.34
C ASN A 361 -9.20 -10.55 1.36
N VAL A 362 -8.90 -10.01 2.55
CA VAL A 362 -9.81 -9.94 3.72
C VAL A 362 -11.10 -9.16 3.46
N LYS A 363 -11.13 -8.31 2.44
CA LYS A 363 -12.29 -7.49 2.05
C LYS A 363 -13.12 -8.12 0.92
N LEU A 364 -12.69 -9.23 0.36
CA LEU A 364 -13.43 -9.92 -0.68
C LEU A 364 -14.83 -10.33 -0.17
N GLN A 365 -15.84 -10.09 -0.99
CA GLN A 365 -17.21 -10.51 -0.72
C GLN A 365 -17.66 -11.49 -1.79
N ASN A 366 -17.69 -12.76 -1.43
CA ASN A 366 -18.22 -13.81 -2.28
C ASN A 366 -19.68 -14.12 -1.90
N LYS A 367 -20.59 -14.01 -2.84
CA LYS A 367 -22.02 -14.29 -2.62
C LYS A 367 -22.29 -15.71 -2.15
N LEU A 368 -21.38 -16.64 -2.41
CA LEU A 368 -21.48 -18.04 -2.00
C LEU A 368 -21.05 -18.26 -0.54
N ALA A 369 -20.40 -17.27 0.09
CA ALA A 369 -19.85 -17.39 1.44
C ALA A 369 -20.80 -16.90 2.56
N GLU A 370 -22.09 -16.77 2.27
CA GLU A 370 -23.16 -16.45 3.25
C GLU A 370 -22.87 -15.21 4.12
N GLY A 371 -22.27 -14.18 3.51
CA GLY A 371 -21.92 -12.94 4.20
C GLY A 371 -20.53 -12.97 4.89
N LYS A 372 -19.84 -14.10 4.92
CA LYS A 372 -18.47 -14.18 5.41
C LYS A 372 -17.55 -13.43 4.46
N ARG A 373 -16.79 -12.46 4.97
CA ARG A 373 -15.80 -11.69 4.20
C ARG A 373 -14.46 -12.42 4.14
N GLY A 374 -13.68 -12.12 3.09
CA GLY A 374 -12.37 -12.72 2.89
C GLY A 374 -12.37 -13.88 1.90
N GLY A 375 -11.33 -14.68 1.91
CA GLY A 375 -11.09 -15.78 1.00
C GLY A 375 -11.91 -17.05 1.30
N TRP A 376 -13.22 -16.91 1.37
CA TRP A 376 -14.15 -17.99 1.70
C TRP A 376 -15.12 -18.26 0.56
N THR A 377 -15.51 -19.54 0.41
CA THR A 377 -16.54 -19.98 -0.53
C THR A 377 -17.32 -21.17 0.03
N ARG A 378 -18.48 -21.45 -0.57
CA ARG A 378 -19.20 -22.69 -0.29
C ARG A 378 -18.65 -23.81 -1.17
N ASP A 379 -18.28 -24.90 -0.54
CA ASP A 379 -18.03 -26.18 -1.18
C ASP A 379 -19.36 -26.94 -1.30
N PHE A 380 -19.88 -27.11 -2.51
CA PHE A 380 -21.17 -27.76 -2.76
C PHE A 380 -21.10 -29.30 -2.75
N ILE A 381 -19.93 -29.91 -2.50
CA ILE A 381 -19.81 -31.36 -2.36
C ILE A 381 -20.27 -31.78 -0.97
N ASP A 382 -19.76 -31.11 0.05
CA ASP A 382 -20.10 -31.37 1.46
C ASP A 382 -20.96 -30.30 2.11
N ASP A 383 -21.32 -29.25 1.36
CA ASP A 383 -22.14 -28.12 1.78
C ASP A 383 -21.55 -27.26 2.91
N GLU A 384 -20.23 -27.12 2.94
CA GLU A 384 -19.49 -26.37 3.94
C GLU A 384 -18.88 -25.08 3.40
N ILE A 385 -18.66 -24.09 4.30
CA ILE A 385 -17.90 -22.87 3.99
C ILE A 385 -16.41 -23.11 4.28
N LYS A 386 -15.61 -23.12 3.22
CA LYS A 386 -14.17 -23.40 3.27
C LYS A 386 -13.35 -22.23 2.72
N ALA A 387 -12.04 -22.24 2.98
CA ALA A 387 -11.14 -21.37 2.24
C ALA A 387 -11.21 -21.68 0.73
N VAL A 388 -11.10 -20.65 -0.11
CA VAL A 388 -11.21 -20.80 -1.57
C VAL A 388 -10.27 -21.86 -2.11
N TYR A 389 -9.03 -21.90 -1.60
CA TYR A 389 -8.06 -22.92 -2.00
C TYR A 389 -8.52 -24.34 -1.65
N ASP A 390 -8.98 -24.55 -0.42
CA ASP A 390 -9.40 -25.89 0.05
C ASP A 390 -10.60 -26.42 -0.73
N ALA A 391 -11.57 -25.56 -1.04
CA ALA A 391 -12.71 -25.91 -1.89
C ALA A 391 -12.26 -26.21 -3.33
N ALA A 392 -11.31 -25.43 -3.87
CA ALA A 392 -10.78 -25.67 -5.21
C ALA A 392 -10.05 -27.02 -5.30
N GLU A 393 -9.23 -27.38 -4.31
CA GLU A 393 -8.58 -28.70 -4.24
C GLU A 393 -9.59 -29.84 -4.16
N HIS A 394 -10.64 -29.67 -3.35
CA HIS A 394 -11.69 -30.70 -3.24
C HIS A 394 -12.41 -30.91 -4.55
N TYR A 395 -12.83 -29.85 -5.27
CA TYR A 395 -13.45 -29.97 -6.59
C TYR A 395 -12.52 -30.60 -7.64
N GLN A 396 -11.24 -30.22 -7.64
CA GLN A 396 -10.25 -30.79 -8.56
C GLN A 396 -10.01 -32.29 -8.28
N GLY A 397 -9.99 -32.68 -7.01
CA GLY A 397 -9.90 -34.09 -6.60
C GLY A 397 -11.05 -34.94 -7.15
N GLU A 398 -12.26 -34.36 -7.30
CA GLU A 398 -13.43 -34.98 -7.94
C GLU A 398 -13.45 -34.81 -9.49
N GLY A 399 -12.39 -34.25 -10.06
CA GLY A 399 -12.28 -34.05 -11.51
C GLY A 399 -13.21 -32.98 -12.09
N SER A 400 -13.66 -32.04 -11.26
CA SER A 400 -14.54 -30.94 -11.69
C SER A 400 -13.76 -29.74 -12.22
N ASP A 401 -14.15 -29.22 -13.38
CA ASP A 401 -13.71 -27.91 -13.85
C ASP A 401 -14.27 -26.80 -12.95
N LEU A 402 -13.54 -25.69 -12.82
CA LEU A 402 -13.91 -24.56 -11.99
C LEU A 402 -14.13 -23.30 -12.82
N VAL A 403 -15.08 -22.47 -12.39
CA VAL A 403 -15.32 -21.13 -12.96
C VAL A 403 -15.44 -20.09 -11.85
N VAL A 404 -14.97 -18.89 -12.15
CA VAL A 404 -15.16 -17.69 -11.32
C VAL A 404 -16.06 -16.73 -12.07
N LEU A 405 -17.16 -16.33 -11.43
CA LEU A 405 -18.09 -15.33 -11.95
C LEU A 405 -17.80 -14.00 -11.27
N ALA A 406 -17.57 -12.97 -12.08
CA ALA A 406 -17.38 -11.60 -11.59
C ALA A 406 -18.04 -10.61 -12.56
N GLY A 407 -18.32 -9.42 -12.05
CA GLY A 407 -18.87 -8.32 -12.82
C GLY A 407 -17.81 -7.54 -13.58
N LYS A 408 -18.05 -6.23 -13.74
CA LYS A 408 -17.12 -5.34 -14.45
C LYS A 408 -15.77 -5.29 -13.75
N MET A 409 -14.70 -5.22 -14.56
CA MET A 409 -13.33 -5.04 -14.10
C MET A 409 -12.72 -6.24 -13.35
N LEU A 410 -13.20 -7.45 -13.58
CA LEU A 410 -12.36 -8.60 -13.26
C LEU A 410 -11.13 -8.53 -14.16
N SER A 411 -10.05 -8.10 -13.61
CA SER A 411 -8.87 -7.80 -14.40
C SER A 411 -7.62 -8.29 -13.71
N LEU A 412 -7.08 -9.36 -14.24
CA LEU A 412 -5.66 -9.49 -14.45
C LEU A 412 -5.37 -8.92 -15.83
N ILE A 413 -5.53 -7.71 -15.95
CA ILE A 413 -5.43 -6.74 -17.01
C ILE A 413 -5.23 -7.22 -18.45
N HIS A 414 -4.51 -8.14 -18.77
CA HIS A 414 -4.14 -8.54 -20.13
C HIS A 414 -4.29 -10.03 -20.35
N ILE A 415 -5.13 -10.59 -19.57
CA ILE A 415 -5.52 -11.99 -19.75
C ILE A 415 -6.45 -12.13 -20.93
#